data_ff6d0bd1ff1bf08e098a4bf631a4d39d
#
_entry.id   ff6d0bd1ff1bf08e098a4bf631a4d39d
#
_cell.length_a   1.000
_cell.length_b   1.000
_cell.length_c   1.000
_cell.angle_alpha   90.00
_cell.angle_beta   90.00
_cell.angle_gamma   90.00
#
_symmetry.space_group_name_H-M   'P 1'
#
loop_
_entity.id
_entity.type
_entity.pdbx_description
1 polymer ?
#
loop_
_entity_poly.entity_id
_entity_poly.type
_entity_poly.pdbx_seq_one_letter_code
_entity_poly.pdbx_strand_id
1 'polypeptide(L)'
;MTGVQTCALPICAANVPPPRTFDDFVILPEIISKEPLGPVVRHGDQQFADIVRWALYAMIEAEEYGIDSKNVDEMLKSENPTIKRILGVTPGMGKALGVDEKWVYAIVKQVGNYGESFDRNVGKDSPLKIERGLNKLWTQGGLQYAPPIR
;
A
#
# COMPACT_ATOMS: atom_id res chain seq x y z
N MET A 1 -1.67 -10.70 0.12
CA MET A 1 -2.84 -10.16 -0.60
C MET A 1 -4.11 -10.57 0.13
N THR A 2 -4.44 -9.92 1.21
CA THR A 2 -5.57 -10.34 2.07
C THR A 2 -6.29 -9.18 2.73
N GLY A 3 -6.01 -7.96 2.32
CA GLY A 3 -6.52 -6.77 2.99
C GLY A 3 -7.84 -6.19 2.48
N VAL A 4 -8.48 -6.78 1.48
CA VAL A 4 -9.53 -6.07 0.73
C VAL A 4 -10.97 -6.41 1.16
N GLN A 5 -11.15 -7.39 2.01
CA GLN A 5 -12.50 -7.82 2.38
C GLN A 5 -13.36 -6.77 3.08
N THR A 6 -12.71 -5.89 3.84
CA THR A 6 -13.42 -4.86 4.60
C THR A 6 -13.79 -3.63 3.76
N CYS A 7 -13.19 -3.47 2.57
CA CYS A 7 -13.38 -2.27 1.77
C CYS A 7 -14.57 -2.30 0.82
N ALA A 8 -14.97 -3.49 0.32
CA ALA A 8 -16.05 -3.58 -0.66
C ALA A 8 -17.42 -3.24 -0.04
N LEU A 9 -17.75 -3.77 1.13
CA LEU A 9 -19.01 -3.50 1.80
C LEU A 9 -19.20 -2.02 2.19
N PRO A 10 -18.21 -1.34 2.81
CA PRO A 10 -18.32 0.09 3.08
C PRO A 10 -18.45 0.94 1.82
N ILE A 11 -17.72 0.60 0.76
CA ILE A 11 -17.82 1.31 -0.52
C ILE A 11 -19.21 1.13 -1.13
N CYS A 12 -19.78 -0.07 -1.09
CA CYS A 12 -21.14 -0.32 -1.53
C CYS A 12 -22.16 0.46 -0.69
N ALA A 13 -22.01 0.45 0.64
CA ALA A 13 -22.90 1.20 1.54
C ALA A 13 -22.81 2.72 1.33
N ALA A 14 -21.62 3.26 1.05
CA ALA A 14 -21.41 4.68 0.77
C ALA A 14 -22.08 5.14 -0.55
N ASN A 15 -22.37 4.23 -1.48
CA ASN A 15 -23.00 4.52 -2.76
C ASN A 15 -24.51 4.17 -2.80
N VAL A 16 -25.14 3.99 -1.66
CA VAL A 16 -26.59 3.73 -1.61
C VAL A 16 -27.35 5.03 -1.94
N PRO A 17 -28.34 4.98 -2.85
CA PRO A 17 -29.11 6.16 -3.21
C PRO A 17 -30.02 6.63 -2.04
N PRO A 18 -30.33 7.93 -1.98
CA PRO A 18 -31.26 8.47 -0.99
C PRO A 18 -32.59 7.68 -0.92
N PRO A 19 -33.23 7.59 0.25
CA PRO A 19 -32.99 8.39 1.48
C PRO A 19 -31.94 7.81 2.46
N ARG A 20 -31.24 6.74 2.11
CA ARG A 20 -30.28 6.07 2.99
C ARG A 20 -28.91 6.74 2.93
N THR A 21 -28.20 6.70 4.06
CA THR A 21 -26.83 7.21 4.19
C THR A 21 -25.91 6.09 4.68
N PHE A 22 -24.59 6.31 4.65
CA PHE A 22 -23.62 5.35 5.20
C PHE A 22 -23.90 5.02 6.67
N ASP A 23 -24.36 5.98 7.45
CA ASP A 23 -24.65 5.85 8.88
C ASP A 23 -25.86 4.95 9.19
N ASP A 24 -26.67 4.64 8.18
CA ASP A 24 -27.80 3.70 8.31
C ASP A 24 -27.36 2.23 8.30
N PHE A 25 -26.07 1.96 8.12
CA PHE A 25 -25.50 0.62 8.01
C PHE A 25 -24.48 0.36 9.11
N VAL A 26 -24.44 -0.88 9.59
CA VAL A 26 -23.43 -1.36 10.53
C VAL A 26 -22.59 -2.45 9.85
N ILE A 27 -21.27 -2.26 9.86
CA ILE A 27 -20.35 -3.30 9.42
C ILE A 27 -20.08 -4.21 10.60
N LEU A 28 -20.50 -5.45 10.46
CA LEU A 28 -20.29 -6.46 11.51
C LEU A 28 -18.79 -6.81 11.60
N PRO A 29 -18.28 -7.12 12.80
CA PRO A 29 -16.88 -7.48 12.99
C PRO A 29 -16.54 -8.87 12.44
N GLU A 30 -17.55 -9.71 12.18
CA GLU A 30 -17.37 -11.05 11.68
C GLU A 30 -16.97 -11.06 10.21
N ILE A 31 -15.91 -11.80 9.87
CA ILE A 31 -15.46 -12.04 8.51
C ILE A 31 -16.12 -13.31 7.99
N ILE A 32 -17.12 -13.17 7.11
CA ILE A 32 -17.91 -14.29 6.57
C ILE A 32 -17.38 -14.84 5.26
N SER A 33 -16.51 -14.10 4.56
CA SER A 33 -15.89 -14.53 3.30
C SER A 33 -14.49 -13.96 3.14
N LYS A 34 -13.75 -14.43 2.13
CA LYS A 34 -12.43 -13.89 1.75
C LYS A 34 -12.44 -13.54 0.26
N GLU A 35 -12.09 -12.29 -0.04
CA GLU A 35 -11.99 -11.81 -1.41
C GLU A 35 -10.61 -11.20 -1.64
N PRO A 36 -9.60 -12.00 -1.99
CA PRO A 36 -8.24 -11.52 -2.22
C PRO A 36 -8.16 -10.75 -3.54
N LEU A 37 -8.52 -9.48 -3.54
CA LEU A 37 -8.39 -8.60 -4.68
C LEU A 37 -6.94 -8.15 -4.83
N GLY A 38 -6.51 -7.97 -6.07
CA GLY A 38 -5.18 -7.49 -6.39
C GLY A 38 -5.14 -6.82 -7.76
N PRO A 39 -4.05 -6.09 -8.08
CA PRO A 39 -3.86 -5.54 -9.41
C PRO A 39 -3.86 -6.63 -10.47
N VAL A 40 -4.47 -6.34 -11.62
CA VAL A 40 -4.52 -7.24 -12.77
C VAL A 40 -3.65 -6.66 -13.87
N VAL A 41 -2.81 -7.48 -14.48
CA VAL A 41 -1.97 -7.13 -15.62
C VAL A 41 -2.24 -8.05 -16.79
N ARG A 42 -1.85 -7.63 -18.01
CA ARG A 42 -2.00 -8.45 -19.20
C ARG A 42 -1.20 -9.74 -19.06
N HIS A 43 -1.81 -10.86 -19.44
CA HIS A 43 -1.10 -12.14 -19.48
C HIS A 43 0.08 -12.11 -20.47
N GLY A 44 1.23 -12.65 -20.05
CA GLY A 44 2.47 -12.66 -20.84
C GLY A 44 3.36 -11.44 -20.69
N ASP A 45 2.91 -10.38 -20.00
CA ASP A 45 3.74 -9.21 -19.68
C ASP A 45 4.34 -9.36 -18.28
N GLN A 46 5.34 -10.21 -18.18
CA GLN A 46 5.98 -10.52 -16.89
C GLN A 46 6.74 -9.32 -16.31
N GLN A 47 7.39 -8.53 -17.17
CA GLN A 47 8.13 -7.36 -16.71
C GLN A 47 7.20 -6.32 -16.06
N PHE A 48 6.08 -6.02 -16.68
CA PHE A 48 5.10 -5.11 -16.10
C PHE A 48 4.46 -5.70 -14.83
N ALA A 49 4.19 -7.01 -14.81
CA ALA A 49 3.71 -7.70 -13.61
C ALA A 49 4.69 -7.57 -12.43
N ASP A 50 6.00 -7.67 -12.70
CA ASP A 50 7.03 -7.49 -11.67
C ASP A 50 7.10 -6.04 -11.20
N ILE A 51 7.01 -5.06 -12.10
CA ILE A 51 6.98 -3.64 -11.72
C ILE A 51 5.78 -3.37 -10.79
N VAL A 52 4.58 -3.81 -11.15
CA VAL A 52 3.37 -3.61 -10.33
C VAL A 52 3.49 -4.28 -8.96
N ARG A 53 4.02 -5.51 -8.94
CA ARG A 53 4.24 -6.26 -7.69
C ARG A 53 5.23 -5.55 -6.77
N TRP A 54 6.39 -5.18 -7.31
CA TRP A 54 7.43 -4.52 -6.53
C TRP A 54 7.05 -3.09 -6.12
N ALA A 55 6.22 -2.39 -6.91
CA ALA A 55 5.66 -1.11 -6.49
C ALA A 55 4.84 -1.24 -5.20
N LEU A 56 3.97 -2.27 -5.11
CA LEU A 56 3.23 -2.54 -3.88
C LEU A 56 4.15 -2.91 -2.72
N TYR A 57 5.12 -3.79 -2.95
CA TYR A 57 6.08 -4.19 -1.91
C TYR A 57 6.91 -3.01 -1.41
N ALA A 58 7.32 -2.13 -2.31
CA ALA A 58 8.07 -0.93 -1.95
C ALA A 58 7.25 0.02 -1.06
N MET A 59 5.96 0.18 -1.31
CA MET A 59 5.09 0.99 -0.46
C MET A 59 4.91 0.39 0.94
N ILE A 60 4.81 -0.94 1.04
CA ILE A 60 4.71 -1.65 2.33
C ILE A 60 6.03 -1.54 3.09
N GLU A 61 7.15 -1.78 2.42
CA GLU A 61 8.48 -1.71 3.03
C GLU A 61 8.83 -0.27 3.45
N ALA A 62 8.46 0.73 2.65
CA ALA A 62 8.61 2.14 3.04
C ALA A 62 7.86 2.45 4.34
N GLU A 63 6.64 1.97 4.51
CA GLU A 63 5.90 2.12 5.77
C GLU A 63 6.62 1.43 6.93
N GLU A 64 7.14 0.22 6.72
CA GLU A 64 7.86 -0.55 7.75
C GLU A 64 9.11 0.18 8.25
N TYR A 65 9.81 0.89 7.37
CA TYR A 65 10.98 1.71 7.72
C TYR A 65 10.63 3.16 8.08
N GLY A 66 9.35 3.48 8.22
CA GLY A 66 8.92 4.83 8.60
C GLY A 66 9.20 5.90 7.55
N ILE A 67 9.30 5.50 6.27
CA ILE A 67 9.48 6.41 5.15
C ILE A 67 8.10 6.82 4.63
N ASP A 68 7.83 8.12 4.57
CA ASP A 68 6.57 8.69 4.09
C ASP A 68 6.81 9.82 3.08
N SER A 69 5.73 10.35 2.52
CA SER A 69 5.79 11.42 1.50
C SER A 69 6.41 12.72 2.01
N LYS A 70 6.42 12.93 3.33
CA LYS A 70 6.92 14.17 3.97
C LYS A 70 8.40 14.07 4.30
N ASN A 71 8.89 12.88 4.70
CA ASN A 71 10.26 12.68 5.16
C ASN A 71 11.18 12.02 4.12
N VAL A 72 10.67 11.55 2.98
CA VAL A 72 11.45 10.80 1.99
C VAL A 72 12.69 11.56 1.48
N ASP A 73 12.64 12.88 1.39
CA ASP A 73 13.80 13.72 0.99
C ASP A 73 14.91 13.68 2.03
N GLU A 74 14.54 13.69 3.31
CA GLU A 74 15.48 13.57 4.42
C GLU A 74 16.06 12.16 4.49
N MET A 75 15.23 11.14 4.29
CA MET A 75 15.61 9.74 4.32
C MET A 75 16.62 9.34 3.24
N LEU A 76 16.76 10.11 2.16
CA LEU A 76 17.87 9.95 1.20
C LEU A 76 19.25 10.11 1.84
N LYS A 77 19.35 10.84 2.95
CA LYS A 77 20.60 11.07 3.70
C LYS A 77 20.82 10.06 4.81
N SER A 78 19.92 9.10 4.99
CA SER A 78 20.01 8.08 6.03
C SER A 78 21.29 7.26 5.90
N GLU A 79 21.91 6.96 7.03
CA GLU A 79 23.07 6.05 7.08
C GLU A 79 22.66 4.57 7.07
N ASN A 80 21.37 4.27 7.26
CA ASN A 80 20.85 2.90 7.24
C ASN A 80 21.01 2.29 5.84
N PRO A 81 21.77 1.19 5.68
CA PRO A 81 22.04 0.59 4.38
C PRO A 81 20.77 0.04 3.69
N THR A 82 19.76 -0.35 4.46
CA THR A 82 18.48 -0.81 3.91
C THR A 82 17.70 0.35 3.32
N ILE A 83 17.62 1.48 4.01
CA ILE A 83 16.96 2.70 3.49
C ILE A 83 17.68 3.20 2.24
N LYS A 84 19.02 3.18 2.21
CA LYS A 84 19.80 3.53 1.01
C LYS A 84 19.46 2.65 -0.19
N ARG A 85 19.23 1.37 0.02
CA ARG A 85 18.80 0.44 -1.05
C ARG A 85 17.36 0.69 -1.48
N ILE A 86 16.43 0.79 -0.53
CA ILE A 86 15.02 1.07 -0.81
C ILE A 86 14.88 2.33 -1.67
N LEU A 87 15.54 3.42 -1.29
CA LEU A 87 15.42 4.71 -1.98
C LEU A 87 16.31 4.86 -3.24
N GLY A 88 17.03 3.79 -3.62
CA GLY A 88 17.87 3.78 -4.81
C GLY A 88 19.15 4.63 -4.70
N VAL A 89 19.58 4.99 -3.49
CA VAL A 89 20.90 5.60 -3.24
C VAL A 89 22.01 4.58 -3.51
N THR A 90 21.77 3.32 -3.11
CA THR A 90 22.58 2.17 -3.55
C THR A 90 21.86 1.53 -4.72
N PRO A 91 22.43 1.56 -5.95
CA PRO A 91 21.75 1.11 -7.16
C PRO A 91 21.68 -0.43 -7.25
N GLY A 92 20.81 -0.92 -8.15
CA GLY A 92 20.71 -2.32 -8.51
C GLY A 92 19.29 -2.76 -8.85
N MET A 93 18.33 -2.42 -8.03
CA MET A 93 16.96 -2.91 -8.17
C MET A 93 16.20 -2.23 -9.32
N GLY A 94 16.42 -0.94 -9.54
CA GLY A 94 15.81 -0.22 -10.67
C GLY A 94 16.24 -0.83 -12.00
N LYS A 95 17.53 -1.07 -12.18
CA LYS A 95 18.08 -1.73 -13.38
C LYS A 95 17.49 -3.13 -13.59
N ALA A 96 17.33 -3.92 -12.53
CA ALA A 96 16.75 -5.26 -12.61
C ALA A 96 15.29 -5.24 -13.08
N LEU A 97 14.52 -4.22 -12.68
CA LEU A 97 13.13 -4.02 -13.11
C LEU A 97 13.02 -3.27 -14.44
N GLY A 98 14.11 -2.72 -14.99
CA GLY A 98 14.08 -1.88 -16.19
C GLY A 98 13.49 -0.50 -15.97
N VAL A 99 13.60 0.05 -14.76
CA VAL A 99 13.12 1.38 -14.37
C VAL A 99 14.26 2.20 -13.76
N ASP A 100 14.01 3.49 -13.48
CA ASP A 100 14.97 4.35 -12.79
C ASP A 100 15.33 3.80 -11.40
N GLU A 101 16.58 4.00 -10.95
CA GLU A 101 17.02 3.51 -9.64
C GLU A 101 16.25 4.16 -8.48
N LYS A 102 15.78 5.39 -8.65
CA LYS A 102 14.98 6.12 -7.65
C LYS A 102 13.48 5.87 -7.78
N TRP A 103 13.06 4.77 -8.40
CA TRP A 103 11.64 4.46 -8.60
C TRP A 103 10.84 4.41 -7.29
N VAL A 104 11.40 3.83 -6.20
CA VAL A 104 10.74 3.82 -4.88
C VAL A 104 10.63 5.20 -4.30
N TYR A 105 11.72 6.00 -4.38
CA TYR A 105 11.66 7.41 -3.99
C TYR A 105 10.54 8.15 -4.72
N ALA A 106 10.43 7.96 -6.04
CA ALA A 106 9.39 8.62 -6.85
C ALA A 106 7.97 8.19 -6.43
N ILE A 107 7.76 6.90 -6.14
CA ILE A 107 6.48 6.37 -5.64
C ILE A 107 6.15 7.04 -4.30
N VAL A 108 7.05 6.96 -3.32
CA VAL A 108 6.77 7.49 -1.97
C VAL A 108 6.59 9.01 -2.01
N LYS A 109 7.37 9.73 -2.81
CA LYS A 109 7.25 11.18 -2.95
C LYS A 109 5.91 11.63 -3.52
N GLN A 110 5.38 10.89 -4.51
CA GLN A 110 4.17 11.27 -5.25
C GLN A 110 2.90 10.66 -4.65
N VAL A 111 2.97 9.44 -4.17
CA VAL A 111 1.81 8.66 -3.73
C VAL A 111 1.82 8.41 -2.23
N GLY A 112 3.01 8.40 -1.61
CA GLY A 112 3.18 8.02 -0.21
C GLY A 112 3.44 6.52 -0.04
N ASN A 113 3.62 6.10 1.19
CA ASN A 113 3.71 4.69 1.56
C ASN A 113 2.33 4.01 1.58
N TYR A 114 2.28 2.71 1.90
CA TYR A 114 1.01 1.97 1.91
C TYR A 114 0.02 2.51 2.95
N GLY A 115 0.48 2.91 4.15
CA GLY A 115 -0.36 3.49 5.18
C GLY A 115 -1.00 4.80 4.75
N GLU A 116 -0.22 5.70 4.13
CA GLU A 116 -0.74 6.97 3.60
C GLU A 116 -1.77 6.73 2.48
N SER A 117 -1.50 5.77 1.60
CA SER A 117 -2.44 5.40 0.54
C SER A 117 -3.73 4.82 1.10
N PHE A 118 -3.65 3.95 2.10
CA PHE A 118 -4.82 3.39 2.78
C PHE A 118 -5.65 4.50 3.44
N ASP A 119 -5.02 5.34 4.24
CA ASP A 119 -5.67 6.40 5.00
C ASP A 119 -6.42 7.37 4.07
N ARG A 120 -5.79 7.77 2.97
CA ARG A 120 -6.37 8.69 1.99
C ARG A 120 -7.57 8.09 1.25
N ASN A 121 -7.52 6.80 0.89
CA ASN A 121 -8.53 6.20 0.02
C ASN A 121 -9.70 5.59 0.79
N VAL A 122 -9.44 4.93 1.92
CA VAL A 122 -10.47 4.21 2.68
C VAL A 122 -10.37 4.41 4.20
N GLY A 123 -9.22 4.87 4.70
CA GLY A 123 -8.95 5.02 6.13
C GLY A 123 -9.44 6.35 6.71
N LYS A 124 -8.74 6.82 7.72
CA LYS A 124 -9.13 7.97 8.57
C LYS A 124 -9.32 9.29 7.81
N ASP A 125 -8.61 9.47 6.69
CA ASP A 125 -8.64 10.68 5.88
C ASP A 125 -9.70 10.61 4.76
N SER A 126 -10.40 9.47 4.64
CA SER A 126 -11.49 9.25 3.70
C SER A 126 -12.87 9.40 4.38
N PRO A 127 -13.96 9.58 3.60
CA PRO A 127 -15.31 9.54 4.14
C PRO A 127 -15.66 8.21 4.82
N LEU A 128 -15.01 7.12 4.44
CA LEU A 128 -15.30 5.76 4.92
C LEU A 128 -14.75 5.50 6.33
N LYS A 129 -13.65 6.15 6.73
CA LYS A 129 -12.99 6.04 8.04
C LYS A 129 -12.77 4.60 8.53
N ILE A 130 -12.41 3.70 7.59
CA ILE A 130 -12.20 2.29 7.90
C ILE A 130 -10.93 2.11 8.72
N GLU A 131 -11.01 1.35 9.79
CA GLU A 131 -9.85 0.92 10.58
C GLU A 131 -8.93 0.02 9.77
N ARG A 132 -7.61 0.15 9.97
CA ARG A 132 -6.59 -0.67 9.28
C ARG A 132 -6.80 -2.18 9.47
N GLY A 133 -7.22 -2.62 10.67
CA GLY A 133 -7.46 -4.02 10.97
C GLY A 133 -6.32 -4.93 10.47
N LEU A 134 -6.65 -5.94 9.67
CA LEU A 134 -5.66 -6.83 9.03
C LEU A 134 -4.81 -6.18 7.94
N ASN A 135 -5.14 -4.96 7.51
CA ASN A 135 -4.30 -4.18 6.58
C ASN A 135 -3.11 -3.49 7.26
N LYS A 136 -2.92 -3.67 8.56
CA LYS A 136 -1.72 -3.24 9.28
C LYS A 136 -0.50 -4.05 8.83
N LEU A 137 0.70 -3.49 9.08
CA LEU A 137 1.94 -4.24 8.91
C LEU A 137 1.96 -5.51 9.78
N TRP A 138 2.67 -6.52 9.33
CA TRP A 138 2.87 -7.76 10.09
C TRP A 138 3.47 -7.51 11.48
N THR A 139 4.36 -6.52 11.61
CA THR A 139 4.93 -6.06 12.89
C THR A 139 3.90 -5.47 13.85
N GLN A 140 2.73 -5.10 13.34
CA GLN A 140 1.61 -4.52 14.09
C GLN A 140 0.42 -5.49 14.21
N GLY A 141 0.64 -6.77 13.92
CA GLY A 141 -0.40 -7.81 13.97
C GLY A 141 -1.31 -7.86 12.74
N GLY A 142 -0.94 -7.19 11.66
CA GLY A 142 -1.64 -7.25 10.37
C GLY A 142 -1.05 -8.30 9.41
N LEU A 143 -1.50 -8.26 8.16
CA LEU A 143 -1.09 -9.19 7.10
C LEU A 143 -0.19 -8.54 6.04
N GLN A 144 0.07 -7.23 6.13
CA GLN A 144 0.93 -6.56 5.17
C GLN A 144 2.39 -6.93 5.44
N TYR A 145 2.92 -7.74 4.55
CA TYR A 145 4.29 -8.21 4.55
C TYR A 145 4.87 -8.10 3.13
N ALA A 146 6.05 -7.54 3.01
CA ALA A 146 6.78 -7.46 1.75
C ALA A 146 8.13 -8.18 1.86
N PRO A 147 8.59 -8.86 0.80
CA PRO A 147 9.97 -9.32 0.75
C PRO A 147 10.92 -8.12 0.69
N PRO A 148 12.06 -8.16 1.39
CA PRO A 148 12.98 -7.04 1.46
C PRO A 148 13.62 -6.72 0.10
N ILE A 149 13.73 -5.45 -0.23
CA ILE A 149 14.51 -4.95 -1.37
C ILE A 149 16.00 -5.11 -1.05
N ARG A 150 16.67 -6.03 -1.79
CA ARG A 150 18.10 -6.39 -1.58
C ARG A 150 18.91 -6.24 -2.84
#